data_0835c42f1e8366eef6529a96b33a5482
#
_entry.id   0835c42f1e8366eef6529a96b33a5482
#
_cell.length_a   1.000
_cell.length_b   1.000
_cell.length_c   1.000
_cell.angle_alpha   90.00
_cell.angle_beta   90.00
_cell.angle_gamma   90.00
#
_symmetry.space_group_name_H-M   'P 1'
#
loop_
_entity.id
_entity.type
_entity.pdbx_description
1 polymer ?
#
loop_
_entity_poly.entity_id
_entity_poly.type
_entity_poly.pdbx_seq_one_letter_code
_entity_poly.pdbx_strand_id
1 'polypeptide(L)'
;MNGRFGRGCRVAAALLTVAACQAGPTRAVLRPPGAPGRASGVLTWAASAERMGPGVAGAQYRMIVHLSVGGSAPRIRFTNAFGDRPLVLDHVYAGPRARGAALRPGGNHALTFGGAHRVTVPAGSVAWSDPLPGRVPAGADLAVSLRTPRAGGPASGHELALQTSYTALGGDLTAEDGGARWTRTTGAWWYVDAVAVRPGRPAGGAVAALGDSLTDGWQSTADRNRRWPDYLARRLHATRGALQGVADEGISGDKLLADGTGDGAGQSMLHRLDRDVLSQPGVRTVVLFAGVNDLKAHTGVTAAELIAGYRALVRRAHAAHLCVMGATIGPFKGWPEWDHAAEAVRREVNHHLRTDGDFDAVADFDRTLRDPRDPERLRPGYDGGDHLHPGDRGMRALAGTVDLKRLDCRR
;
A
#
# COMPACT_ATOMS: atom_id res chain seq x y z
N MET A 1 -82.72 6.18 -38.18
CA MET A 1 -83.17 6.14 -39.59
C MET A 1 -82.06 5.57 -40.42
N ASN A 2 -82.31 4.36 -40.86
CA ASN A 2 -82.04 3.74 -42.16
C ASN A 2 -80.60 4.02 -42.76
N GLY A 3 -79.82 3.11 -43.18
CA GLY A 3 -80.07 1.71 -43.53
C GLY A 3 -78.96 1.26 -44.50
N ARG A 4 -78.66 0.00 -44.40
CA ARG A 4 -78.42 -1.01 -45.44
C ARG A 4 -77.07 -1.01 -46.21
N PHE A 5 -76.26 -2.05 -45.95
CA PHE A 5 -75.95 -3.23 -46.77
C PHE A 5 -75.19 -3.00 -48.11
N GLY A 6 -74.05 -3.63 -48.23
CA GLY A 6 -73.45 -4.04 -49.49
C GLY A 6 -72.26 -5.06 -49.27
N ARG A 7 -72.56 -6.33 -49.57
CA ARG A 7 -71.58 -7.45 -49.65
C ARG A 7 -70.82 -7.39 -50.92
N GLY A 8 -69.53 -7.78 -50.91
CA GLY A 8 -68.86 -8.07 -52.14
C GLY A 8 -67.39 -8.60 -51.98
N CYS A 9 -67.31 -9.87 -52.17
CA CYS A 9 -66.20 -10.70 -52.71
C CYS A 9 -64.72 -10.53 -52.27
N ARG A 10 -64.28 -11.64 -51.76
CA ARG A 10 -62.88 -12.01 -51.53
C ARG A 10 -62.12 -12.21 -52.87
N VAL A 11 -60.89 -11.66 -52.95
CA VAL A 11 -59.81 -12.19 -53.77
C VAL A 11 -58.54 -12.18 -52.93
N ALA A 12 -57.99 -13.37 -52.69
CA ALA A 12 -56.74 -13.58 -51.99
C ALA A 12 -55.59 -13.35 -52.98
N ALA A 13 -54.75 -12.38 -52.72
CA ALA A 13 -53.45 -12.25 -53.35
C ALA A 13 -52.35 -12.48 -52.31
N ALA A 14 -51.66 -13.60 -52.45
CA ALA A 14 -50.48 -13.93 -51.68
C ALA A 14 -49.28 -13.08 -52.15
N LEU A 15 -48.86 -12.16 -51.30
CA LEU A 15 -47.59 -11.44 -51.48
C LEU A 15 -46.50 -12.10 -50.68
N LEU A 16 -45.58 -12.76 -51.35
CA LEU A 16 -44.29 -13.20 -50.81
C LEU A 16 -43.43 -11.94 -50.51
N THR A 17 -43.28 -11.58 -49.25
CA THR A 17 -42.30 -10.60 -48.82
C THR A 17 -40.99 -11.29 -48.51
N VAL A 18 -39.99 -11.10 -49.39
CA VAL A 18 -38.59 -11.45 -49.14
C VAL A 18 -38.06 -10.48 -48.11
N ALA A 19 -37.81 -10.91 -46.90
CA ALA A 19 -37.13 -10.13 -45.86
C ALA A 19 -35.64 -10.14 -46.17
N ALA A 20 -35.12 -9.05 -46.74
CA ALA A 20 -33.69 -8.80 -46.81
C ALA A 20 -33.17 -8.41 -45.43
N CYS A 21 -32.46 -9.32 -44.75
CA CYS A 21 -31.67 -9.01 -43.58
C CYS A 21 -30.52 -8.08 -43.99
N GLN A 22 -30.68 -6.80 -43.78
CA GLN A 22 -29.56 -5.85 -43.80
C GLN A 22 -28.80 -6.03 -42.48
N ALA A 23 -27.61 -6.66 -42.54
CA ALA A 23 -26.63 -6.65 -41.47
C ALA A 23 -26.12 -5.20 -41.32
N GLY A 24 -26.61 -4.47 -40.31
CA GLY A 24 -26.07 -3.18 -39.92
C GLY A 24 -24.63 -3.35 -39.44
N PRO A 25 -23.78 -2.32 -39.59
CA PRO A 25 -22.40 -2.40 -39.13
C PRO A 25 -22.39 -2.64 -37.62
N THR A 26 -21.81 -3.76 -37.22
CA THR A 26 -21.49 -4.08 -35.82
C THR A 26 -20.58 -2.97 -35.29
N ARG A 27 -21.16 -2.06 -34.52
CA ARG A 27 -20.44 -1.07 -33.76
C ARG A 27 -19.52 -1.85 -32.82
N ALA A 28 -18.23 -1.88 -33.13
CA ALA A 28 -17.22 -2.38 -32.21
C ALA A 28 -17.38 -1.59 -30.90
N VAL A 29 -17.90 -2.25 -29.87
CA VAL A 29 -17.88 -1.73 -28.49
C VAL A 29 -16.40 -1.63 -28.16
N LEU A 30 -15.84 -0.44 -28.27
CA LEU A 30 -14.53 -0.12 -27.71
C LEU A 30 -14.61 -0.47 -26.22
N ARG A 31 -14.01 -1.60 -25.87
CA ARG A 31 -13.79 -1.98 -24.48
C ARG A 31 -13.06 -0.77 -23.83
N PRO A 32 -13.55 -0.20 -22.72
CA PRO A 32 -12.80 0.82 -22.02
C PRO A 32 -11.39 0.27 -21.77
N PRO A 33 -10.33 1.11 -21.82
CA PRO A 33 -8.97 0.65 -21.55
C PRO A 33 -9.02 -0.12 -20.25
N GLY A 34 -8.63 -1.40 -20.30
CA GLY A 34 -8.85 -2.36 -19.21
C GLY A 34 -8.34 -1.78 -17.91
N ALA A 35 -9.10 -1.92 -16.85
CA ALA A 35 -8.61 -1.68 -15.50
C ALA A 35 -7.20 -2.27 -15.40
N PRO A 36 -6.19 -1.53 -14.87
CA PRO A 36 -4.81 -1.98 -14.86
C PRO A 36 -4.79 -3.40 -14.30
N GLY A 37 -4.44 -4.37 -15.16
CA GLY A 37 -4.52 -5.79 -14.81
C GLY A 37 -3.75 -6.00 -13.52
N ARG A 38 -4.36 -6.69 -12.54
CA ARG A 38 -3.66 -7.06 -11.30
C ARG A 38 -2.31 -7.63 -11.70
N ALA A 39 -1.21 -7.01 -11.25
CA ALA A 39 0.12 -7.51 -11.55
C ALA A 39 0.21 -8.96 -11.07
N SER A 40 0.60 -9.87 -11.93
CA SER A 40 0.85 -11.25 -11.51
C SER A 40 2.09 -11.28 -10.63
N GLY A 41 2.00 -11.93 -9.48
CA GLY A 41 3.12 -12.05 -8.54
C GLY A 41 2.71 -11.84 -7.10
N VAL A 42 3.70 -11.66 -6.27
CA VAL A 42 3.56 -11.39 -4.84
C VAL A 42 4.27 -10.10 -4.50
N LEU A 43 3.60 -9.27 -3.74
CA LEU A 43 4.16 -8.02 -3.24
C LEU A 43 5.39 -8.32 -2.37
N THR A 44 6.50 -7.65 -2.65
CA THR A 44 7.74 -7.78 -1.88
C THR A 44 8.11 -6.51 -1.13
N TRP A 45 7.59 -5.39 -1.55
CA TRP A 45 7.70 -4.10 -0.89
C TRP A 45 6.53 -3.23 -1.32
N ALA A 46 5.97 -2.46 -0.41
CA ALA A 46 5.13 -1.32 -0.71
C ALA A 46 5.19 -0.28 0.39
N ALA A 47 4.76 0.93 0.05
CA ALA A 47 4.52 2.04 0.95
C ALA A 47 3.28 2.80 0.48
N SER A 48 2.37 3.09 1.40
CA SER A 48 1.15 3.85 1.11
C SER A 48 1.48 5.24 0.58
N ALA A 49 0.80 5.64 -0.49
CA ALA A 49 1.02 6.95 -1.07
C ALA A 49 0.29 8.05 -0.30
N GLU A 50 0.97 9.18 -0.14
CA GLU A 50 0.50 10.44 0.44
C GLU A 50 0.58 11.57 -0.59
N ARG A 51 -0.09 12.68 -0.30
CA ARG A 51 0.03 13.92 -1.08
C ARG A 51 1.33 14.62 -0.69
N MET A 52 2.27 14.65 -1.60
CA MET A 52 3.53 15.35 -1.45
C MET A 52 3.43 16.80 -1.99
N GLY A 53 4.45 17.59 -1.76
CA GLY A 53 4.59 18.91 -2.38
C GLY A 53 4.56 18.87 -3.92
N PRO A 54 4.74 20.01 -4.60
CA PRO A 54 4.64 20.10 -6.06
C PRO A 54 5.74 19.28 -6.75
N GLY A 55 5.36 18.59 -7.81
CA GLY A 55 6.31 17.91 -8.69
C GLY A 55 7.23 18.88 -9.41
N VAL A 56 8.52 18.54 -9.54
CA VAL A 56 9.56 19.41 -10.10
C VAL A 56 9.95 18.93 -11.50
N ALA A 57 9.95 19.85 -12.48
CA ALA A 57 10.40 19.56 -13.84
C ALA A 57 11.90 19.27 -13.88
N GLY A 58 12.30 18.24 -14.63
CA GLY A 58 13.70 17.83 -14.77
C GLY A 58 14.29 17.20 -13.50
N ALA A 59 13.48 16.96 -12.46
CA ALA A 59 13.93 16.28 -11.28
C ALA A 59 14.16 14.79 -11.56
N GLN A 60 15.16 14.26 -10.88
CA GLN A 60 15.54 12.86 -10.91
C GLN A 60 15.53 12.33 -9.48
N TYR A 61 15.07 11.12 -9.36
CA TYR A 61 14.91 10.43 -8.09
C TYR A 61 15.56 9.05 -8.18
N ARG A 62 16.27 8.64 -7.12
CA ARG A 62 16.75 7.27 -6.94
C ARG A 62 16.27 6.78 -5.60
N MET A 63 15.17 6.04 -5.65
CA MET A 63 14.48 5.52 -4.48
C MET A 63 15.07 4.17 -4.08
N ILE A 64 15.43 4.03 -2.82
CA ILE A 64 15.96 2.78 -2.27
C ILE A 64 14.83 2.06 -1.55
N VAL A 65 14.55 0.82 -1.95
CA VAL A 65 13.50 -0.02 -1.37
C VAL A 65 14.05 -1.36 -0.92
N HIS A 66 13.58 -1.85 0.24
CA HIS A 66 14.06 -3.09 0.87
C HIS A 66 13.08 -4.23 0.63
N LEU A 67 13.50 -5.28 -0.06
CA LEU A 67 12.63 -6.36 -0.51
C LEU A 67 12.44 -7.43 0.57
N SER A 68 11.20 -7.73 0.95
CA SER A 68 10.88 -8.74 1.98
C SER A 68 11.02 -10.17 1.47
N VAL A 69 10.60 -10.45 0.24
CA VAL A 69 10.69 -11.77 -0.40
C VAL A 69 11.44 -11.69 -1.72
N GLY A 70 12.30 -12.66 -1.99
CA GLY A 70 13.01 -12.76 -3.26
C GLY A 70 12.18 -13.43 -4.35
N GLY A 71 12.53 -13.15 -5.61
CA GLY A 71 11.85 -13.75 -6.75
C GLY A 71 12.45 -13.37 -8.09
N SER A 72 11.83 -13.84 -9.15
CA SER A 72 12.16 -13.47 -10.54
C SER A 72 11.19 -12.42 -11.05
N ALA A 73 11.55 -11.80 -12.18
CA ALA A 73 10.69 -10.90 -12.93
C ALA A 73 10.12 -9.76 -12.06
N PRO A 74 10.94 -8.99 -11.32
CA PRO A 74 10.45 -7.89 -10.51
C PRO A 74 9.74 -6.85 -11.38
N ARG A 75 8.61 -6.33 -10.88
CA ARG A 75 7.84 -5.24 -11.48
C ARG A 75 7.68 -4.13 -10.46
N ILE A 76 7.78 -2.90 -10.90
CA ILE A 76 7.69 -1.72 -10.06
C ILE A 76 6.41 -0.96 -10.40
N ARG A 77 5.68 -0.51 -9.38
CA ARG A 77 4.50 0.34 -9.52
C ARG A 77 4.87 1.80 -9.29
N PHE A 78 4.39 2.63 -10.20
CA PHE A 78 4.51 4.08 -10.13
C PHE A 78 3.13 4.68 -9.89
N THR A 79 3.06 5.66 -9.01
CA THR A 79 1.80 6.25 -8.54
C THR A 79 1.68 7.72 -8.90
N ASN A 80 0.48 8.12 -9.30
CA ASN A 80 0.02 9.49 -9.46
C ASN A 80 -1.31 9.70 -8.70
N ALA A 81 -1.47 8.99 -7.57
CA ALA A 81 -2.71 8.91 -6.79
C ALA A 81 -3.24 10.30 -6.37
N PHE A 82 -2.35 11.24 -6.08
CA PHE A 82 -2.68 12.60 -5.65
C PHE A 82 -2.43 13.68 -6.72
N GLY A 83 -1.95 13.28 -7.91
CA GLY A 83 -1.75 14.21 -9.01
C GLY A 83 -3.07 14.73 -9.59
N ASP A 84 -3.13 15.99 -9.93
CA ASP A 84 -4.28 16.66 -10.58
C ASP A 84 -4.18 16.69 -12.12
N ARG A 85 -3.08 16.18 -12.66
CA ARG A 85 -2.77 16.10 -14.10
C ARG A 85 -1.91 14.87 -14.40
N PRO A 86 -1.78 14.47 -15.69
CA PRO A 86 -0.95 13.32 -16.07
C PRO A 86 0.51 13.49 -15.63
N LEU A 87 1.07 12.49 -14.94
CA LEU A 87 2.48 12.37 -14.61
C LEU A 87 3.20 11.68 -15.77
N VAL A 88 4.23 12.31 -16.28
CA VAL A 88 5.11 11.70 -17.28
C VAL A 88 6.39 11.26 -16.59
N LEU A 89 6.74 9.99 -16.78
CA LEU A 89 8.02 9.42 -16.35
C LEU A 89 8.77 8.96 -17.59
N ASP A 90 10.02 9.34 -17.68
CA ASP A 90 10.96 8.83 -18.67
C ASP A 90 12.28 8.47 -18.00
N HIS A 91 13.18 7.80 -18.74
CA HIS A 91 14.47 7.38 -18.18
C HIS A 91 14.30 6.66 -16.83
N VAL A 92 13.44 5.62 -16.82
CA VAL A 92 13.15 4.84 -15.64
C VAL A 92 14.05 3.60 -15.63
N TYR A 93 14.77 3.39 -14.52
CA TYR A 93 15.72 2.29 -14.36
C TYR A 93 15.57 1.64 -12.99
N ALA A 94 15.96 0.38 -12.87
CA ALA A 94 16.10 -0.26 -11.56
C ALA A 94 17.23 -1.28 -11.55
N GLY A 95 17.88 -1.41 -10.39
CA GLY A 95 18.96 -2.36 -10.20
C GLY A 95 19.32 -2.61 -8.75
N PRO A 96 20.04 -3.70 -8.44
CA PRO A 96 20.48 -4.01 -7.09
C PRO A 96 21.42 -2.91 -6.55
N ARG A 97 21.09 -2.38 -5.37
CA ARG A 97 21.94 -1.43 -4.65
C ARG A 97 23.24 -2.09 -4.22
N ALA A 98 24.35 -1.39 -4.36
CA ALA A 98 25.64 -1.77 -3.77
C ALA A 98 25.84 -1.08 -2.42
N ARG A 99 25.89 0.26 -2.40
CA ARG A 99 25.98 1.10 -1.20
C ARG A 99 25.60 2.54 -1.52
N GLY A 100 25.05 3.26 -0.56
CA GLY A 100 24.64 4.65 -0.80
C GLY A 100 23.72 4.74 -2.03
N ALA A 101 23.99 5.63 -2.95
CA ALA A 101 23.29 5.74 -4.22
C ALA A 101 23.84 4.81 -5.32
N ALA A 102 24.95 4.12 -5.11
CA ALA A 102 25.59 3.27 -6.13
C ALA A 102 24.87 1.92 -6.25
N LEU A 103 24.71 1.47 -7.49
CA LEU A 103 24.23 0.15 -7.85
C LEU A 103 25.40 -0.82 -8.08
N ARG A 104 25.08 -2.11 -8.16
CA ARG A 104 26.07 -3.11 -8.60
C ARG A 104 26.38 -2.88 -10.07
N PRO A 105 27.66 -2.91 -10.46
CA PRO A 105 28.08 -2.67 -11.85
C PRO A 105 27.32 -3.57 -12.84
N GLY A 106 26.78 -2.98 -13.90
CA GLY A 106 25.99 -3.68 -14.92
C GLY A 106 24.62 -4.15 -14.47
N GLY A 107 24.20 -3.79 -13.24
CA GLY A 107 22.92 -4.22 -12.68
C GLY A 107 21.75 -3.25 -12.93
N ASN A 108 22.00 -2.07 -13.45
CA ASN A 108 20.98 -1.05 -13.69
C ASN A 108 20.30 -1.29 -15.05
N HIS A 109 19.05 -1.69 -15.02
CA HIS A 109 18.29 -2.02 -16.22
C HIS A 109 17.19 -1.01 -16.49
N ALA A 110 17.03 -0.60 -17.76
CA ALA A 110 15.93 0.24 -18.19
C ALA A 110 14.59 -0.50 -17.99
N LEU A 111 13.60 0.21 -17.44
CA LEU A 111 12.24 -0.27 -17.33
C LEU A 111 11.46 0.08 -18.61
N THR A 112 10.52 -0.81 -18.96
CA THR A 112 9.55 -0.57 -20.03
C THR A 112 8.12 -0.67 -19.49
N PHE A 113 7.19 -0.14 -20.26
CA PHE A 113 5.75 -0.10 -19.98
C PHE A 113 5.01 -0.47 -21.27
N GLY A 114 4.64 -1.75 -21.42
CA GLY A 114 4.15 -2.27 -22.71
C GLY A 114 5.19 -2.14 -23.83
N GLY A 115 6.48 -2.32 -23.51
CA GLY A 115 7.61 -2.17 -24.41
C GLY A 115 8.15 -0.74 -24.58
N ALA A 116 7.43 0.31 -24.15
CA ALA A 116 7.88 1.70 -24.24
C ALA A 116 8.75 2.10 -23.04
N HIS A 117 9.81 2.90 -23.25
CA HIS A 117 10.69 3.44 -22.20
C HIS A 117 10.13 4.69 -21.50
N ARG A 118 8.90 5.05 -21.79
CA ARG A 118 8.20 6.21 -21.22
C ARG A 118 6.79 5.80 -20.86
N VAL A 119 6.29 6.35 -19.74
CA VAL A 119 4.90 6.15 -19.33
C VAL A 119 4.26 7.50 -18.98
N THR A 120 2.98 7.62 -19.30
CA THR A 120 2.12 8.70 -18.80
C THR A 120 1.10 8.07 -17.86
N VAL A 121 1.19 8.42 -16.58
CA VAL A 121 0.28 7.95 -15.54
C VAL A 121 -0.83 8.99 -15.36
N PRO A 122 -2.09 8.68 -15.67
CA PRO A 122 -3.19 9.62 -15.48
C PRO A 122 -3.31 10.09 -14.02
N ALA A 123 -3.95 11.22 -13.81
CA ALA A 123 -4.31 11.68 -12.45
C ALA A 123 -5.11 10.61 -11.71
N GLY A 124 -4.86 10.42 -10.42
CA GLY A 124 -5.51 9.43 -9.58
C GLY A 124 -5.17 7.96 -9.90
N SER A 125 -4.19 7.71 -10.78
CA SER A 125 -3.91 6.36 -11.31
C SER A 125 -2.52 5.86 -10.94
N VAL A 126 -2.28 4.58 -11.29
CA VAL A 126 -0.98 3.90 -11.13
C VAL A 126 -0.57 3.24 -12.44
N ALA A 127 0.73 2.98 -12.61
CA ALA A 127 1.27 2.20 -13.72
C ALA A 127 2.28 1.17 -13.23
N TRP A 128 2.18 -0.08 -13.72
CA TRP A 128 3.17 -1.11 -13.49
C TRP A 128 4.16 -1.18 -14.64
N SER A 129 5.46 -1.30 -14.32
CA SER A 129 6.47 -1.61 -15.33
C SER A 129 6.24 -3.00 -15.92
N ASP A 130 6.82 -3.27 -17.08
CA ASP A 130 7.03 -4.63 -17.54
C ASP A 130 8.00 -5.36 -16.59
N PRO A 131 8.01 -6.71 -16.60
CA PRO A 131 8.92 -7.46 -15.74
C PRO A 131 10.39 -7.20 -16.11
N LEU A 132 11.22 -6.89 -15.11
CA LEU A 132 12.67 -6.87 -15.28
C LEU A 132 13.23 -8.31 -15.44
N PRO A 133 14.29 -8.48 -16.21
CA PRO A 133 14.97 -9.77 -16.27
C PRO A 133 15.67 -10.10 -14.94
N GLY A 134 15.95 -11.38 -14.73
CA GLY A 134 16.74 -11.87 -13.61
C GLY A 134 15.94 -12.11 -12.33
N ARG A 135 16.66 -12.20 -11.22
CA ARG A 135 16.16 -12.51 -9.88
C ARG A 135 16.71 -11.51 -8.87
N VAL A 136 15.89 -11.22 -7.88
CA VAL A 136 16.28 -10.43 -6.70
C VAL A 136 16.20 -11.32 -5.45
N PRO A 137 17.18 -11.27 -4.54
CA PRO A 137 17.13 -12.01 -3.29
C PRO A 137 16.20 -11.33 -2.27
N ALA A 138 15.68 -12.11 -1.31
CA ALA A 138 15.01 -11.57 -0.13
C ALA A 138 16.01 -10.75 0.71
N GLY A 139 15.54 -9.67 1.30
CA GLY A 139 16.37 -8.78 2.13
C GLY A 139 17.36 -7.93 1.32
N ALA A 140 17.26 -7.91 -0.02
CA ALA A 140 18.09 -7.03 -0.84
C ALA A 140 17.46 -5.64 -0.97
N ASP A 141 18.33 -4.64 -1.13
CA ASP A 141 17.91 -3.30 -1.53
C ASP A 141 17.90 -3.19 -3.06
N LEU A 142 16.82 -2.65 -3.58
CA LEU A 142 16.67 -2.27 -4.98
C LEU A 142 16.69 -0.75 -5.08
N ALA A 143 17.47 -0.21 -6.01
CA ALA A 143 17.42 1.21 -6.37
C ALA A 143 16.53 1.38 -7.60
N VAL A 144 15.52 2.23 -7.49
CA VAL A 144 14.62 2.60 -8.59
C VAL A 144 14.89 4.05 -8.95
N SER A 145 15.38 4.28 -10.17
CA SER A 145 15.71 5.62 -10.67
C SER A 145 14.68 6.06 -11.70
N LEU A 146 14.21 7.30 -11.61
CA LEU A 146 13.24 7.87 -12.53
C LEU A 146 13.48 9.35 -12.74
N ARG A 147 12.97 9.89 -13.85
CA ARG A 147 12.98 11.32 -14.17
C ARG A 147 11.56 11.82 -14.47
N THR A 148 11.25 13.02 -13.96
CA THR A 148 10.04 13.77 -14.27
C THR A 148 10.38 14.90 -15.26
N PRO A 149 10.21 14.73 -16.58
CA PRO A 149 10.67 15.71 -17.58
C PRO A 149 9.85 17.01 -17.54
N ARG A 150 8.67 16.99 -16.93
CA ARG A 150 7.75 18.12 -16.80
C ARG A 150 7.34 18.32 -15.36
N ALA A 151 7.03 19.56 -14.97
CA ALA A 151 6.38 19.82 -13.71
C ALA A 151 5.01 19.10 -13.67
N GLY A 152 4.82 18.27 -12.68
CA GLY A 152 3.54 17.66 -12.36
C GLY A 152 2.69 18.60 -11.50
N GLY A 153 1.48 18.16 -11.15
CA GLY A 153 0.70 18.70 -10.04
C GLY A 153 1.32 18.30 -8.68
N PRO A 154 0.50 18.17 -7.66
CA PRO A 154 0.95 17.55 -6.42
C PRO A 154 1.58 16.18 -6.70
N ALA A 155 2.77 15.94 -6.17
CA ALA A 155 3.41 14.65 -6.30
C ALA A 155 2.73 13.63 -5.38
N SER A 156 2.83 12.37 -5.76
CA SER A 156 2.45 11.23 -4.93
C SER A 156 3.71 10.56 -4.42
N GLY A 157 3.75 10.22 -3.16
CA GLY A 157 4.92 9.59 -2.55
C GLY A 157 4.61 9.13 -1.14
N HIS A 158 5.66 8.86 -0.37
CA HIS A 158 5.56 8.50 1.03
C HIS A 158 6.61 9.28 1.81
N GLU A 159 6.18 10.08 2.79
CA GLU A 159 7.05 11.09 3.41
C GLU A 159 8.06 10.46 4.36
N LEU A 160 7.64 9.52 5.21
CA LEU A 160 8.48 8.91 6.23
C LEU A 160 9.09 7.58 5.76
N ALA A 161 9.97 7.61 4.77
CA ALA A 161 10.60 6.38 4.27
C ALA A 161 11.50 5.68 5.31
N LEU A 162 12.08 6.39 6.26
CA LEU A 162 13.13 5.89 7.17
C LEU A 162 14.26 5.17 6.41
N GLN A 163 14.44 5.55 5.17
CA GLN A 163 15.42 5.02 4.23
C GLN A 163 16.00 6.17 3.42
N THR A 164 17.30 6.34 3.45
CA THR A 164 17.98 7.34 2.63
C THR A 164 17.83 7.00 1.15
N SER A 165 17.17 7.89 0.43
CA SER A 165 17.03 7.93 -1.01
C SER A 165 17.70 9.18 -1.58
N TYR A 166 17.74 9.34 -2.89
CA TYR A 166 18.55 10.38 -3.53
C TYR A 166 17.77 11.14 -4.58
N THR A 167 18.10 12.44 -4.73
CA THR A 167 17.53 13.32 -5.75
C THR A 167 18.62 14.08 -6.49
N ALA A 168 18.34 14.49 -7.72
CA ALA A 168 19.19 15.34 -8.53
C ALA A 168 18.37 16.25 -9.43
N LEU A 169 18.96 17.34 -9.89
CA LEU A 169 18.40 18.26 -10.88
C LEU A 169 19.37 18.44 -12.04
N GLY A 170 18.83 18.50 -13.25
CA GLY A 170 19.60 18.70 -14.48
C GLY A 170 20.39 17.47 -14.92
N GLY A 171 20.67 17.37 -16.19
CA GLY A 171 21.31 16.20 -16.80
C GLY A 171 20.41 14.95 -16.75
N ASP A 172 21.04 13.78 -16.87
CA ASP A 172 20.40 12.47 -16.67
C ASP A 172 21.40 11.53 -15.98
N LEU A 173 21.06 11.13 -14.75
CA LEU A 173 21.85 10.22 -13.92
C LEU A 173 21.18 8.86 -13.77
N THR A 174 19.98 8.69 -14.29
CA THR A 174 19.12 7.53 -13.99
C THR A 174 19.72 6.21 -14.47
N ALA A 175 20.44 6.25 -15.62
CA ALA A 175 21.11 5.10 -16.20
C ALA A 175 22.46 4.76 -15.56
N GLU A 176 23.03 5.65 -14.73
CA GLU A 176 24.34 5.45 -14.15
C GLU A 176 24.32 4.43 -13.00
N ASP A 177 25.28 3.49 -12.98
CA ASP A 177 25.51 2.63 -11.82
C ASP A 177 26.17 3.40 -10.67
N GLY A 178 26.96 4.43 -10.99
CA GLY A 178 27.68 5.25 -10.02
C GLY A 178 26.76 6.05 -9.09
N GLY A 179 27.23 6.25 -7.85
CA GLY A 179 26.50 7.04 -6.85
C GLY A 179 27.03 8.46 -6.64
N ALA A 180 28.24 8.78 -7.14
CA ALA A 180 28.96 10.00 -6.77
C ALA A 180 28.24 11.32 -7.17
N ARG A 181 27.46 11.29 -8.23
CA ARG A 181 26.69 12.46 -8.73
C ARG A 181 25.35 12.67 -8.02
N TRP A 182 24.87 11.69 -7.26
CA TRP A 182 23.66 11.76 -6.45
C TRP A 182 23.97 12.42 -5.10
N THR A 183 24.12 13.73 -5.08
CA THR A 183 24.64 14.49 -3.92
C THR A 183 23.57 14.97 -2.96
N ARG A 184 22.29 14.94 -3.35
CA ARG A 184 21.17 15.32 -2.48
C ARG A 184 20.46 14.07 -1.97
N THR A 185 20.14 14.06 -0.69
CA THR A 185 19.39 12.98 -0.04
C THR A 185 17.95 13.39 0.24
N THR A 186 17.08 12.42 0.35
CA THR A 186 15.70 12.57 0.82
C THR A 186 15.35 11.41 1.74
N GLY A 187 14.53 11.65 2.75
CA GLY A 187 13.93 10.64 3.63
C GLY A 187 12.56 10.17 3.16
N ALA A 188 12.18 10.48 1.92
CA ALA A 188 10.89 10.15 1.34
C ALA A 188 11.04 9.27 0.10
N TRP A 189 10.01 8.49 -0.23
CA TRP A 189 9.87 7.83 -1.53
C TRP A 189 8.95 8.66 -2.43
N TRP A 190 9.39 8.91 -3.65
CA TRP A 190 8.69 9.72 -4.63
C TRP A 190 8.23 8.87 -5.81
N TYR A 191 6.94 8.89 -6.11
CA TYR A 191 6.30 8.25 -7.27
C TYR A 191 6.39 6.73 -7.35
N VAL A 192 7.11 6.06 -6.47
CA VAL A 192 7.22 4.60 -6.39
C VAL A 192 6.49 4.13 -5.14
N ASP A 193 5.54 3.22 -5.27
CA ASP A 193 4.71 2.76 -4.15
C ASP A 193 4.61 1.25 -4.00
N ALA A 194 5.07 0.44 -4.97
CA ALA A 194 5.11 -1.02 -4.80
C ALA A 194 6.15 -1.71 -5.69
N VAL A 195 6.62 -2.85 -5.22
CA VAL A 195 7.40 -3.83 -5.99
C VAL A 195 6.82 -5.22 -5.81
N ALA A 196 6.58 -5.92 -6.92
CA ALA A 196 6.12 -7.29 -6.94
C ALA A 196 7.12 -8.20 -7.65
N VAL A 197 7.19 -9.47 -7.24
CA VAL A 197 8.06 -10.50 -7.84
C VAL A 197 7.29 -11.80 -8.09
N ARG A 198 7.81 -12.66 -8.93
CA ARG A 198 7.41 -14.06 -8.98
C ARG A 198 8.28 -14.86 -8.01
N PRO A 199 7.79 -15.17 -6.81
CA PRO A 199 8.59 -15.88 -5.82
C PRO A 199 8.76 -17.34 -6.20
N GLY A 200 9.77 -18.01 -5.60
CA GLY A 200 9.88 -19.46 -5.63
C GLY A 200 8.84 -20.11 -4.68
N ARG A 201 8.46 -21.35 -4.94
CA ARG A 201 7.61 -22.11 -4.00
C ARG A 201 8.37 -22.37 -2.67
N PRO A 202 7.68 -22.39 -1.52
CA PRO A 202 6.23 -22.31 -1.33
C PRO A 202 5.68 -20.87 -1.24
N ALA A 203 6.52 -19.81 -1.35
CA ALA A 203 6.08 -18.45 -1.22
C ALA A 203 5.06 -18.07 -2.31
N GLY A 204 3.86 -17.70 -1.92
CA GLY A 204 2.77 -17.40 -2.85
C GLY A 204 1.82 -16.34 -2.34
N GLY A 205 2.15 -15.67 -1.20
CA GLY A 205 1.33 -14.65 -0.60
C GLY A 205 2.12 -13.59 0.17
N ALA A 206 1.48 -12.45 0.39
CA ALA A 206 1.99 -11.34 1.16
C ALA A 206 1.03 -10.93 2.29
N VAL A 207 1.60 -10.30 3.30
CA VAL A 207 0.93 -9.61 4.39
C VAL A 207 1.01 -8.11 4.12
N ALA A 208 -0.12 -7.40 4.17
CA ALA A 208 -0.15 -5.95 4.23
C ALA A 208 -0.26 -5.52 5.70
N ALA A 209 0.70 -4.77 6.18
CA ALA A 209 0.70 -4.16 7.50
C ALA A 209 0.06 -2.77 7.36
N LEU A 210 -1.24 -2.66 7.66
CA LEU A 210 -2.00 -1.43 7.54
C LEU A 210 -2.05 -0.72 8.88
N GLY A 211 -1.63 0.55 8.92
CA GLY A 211 -1.58 1.27 10.18
C GLY A 211 -1.17 2.74 10.05
N ASP A 212 -0.80 3.29 11.18
CA ASP A 212 -0.34 4.68 11.36
C ASP A 212 1.18 4.75 11.57
N SER A 213 1.69 5.79 12.26
CA SER A 213 3.10 5.98 12.58
C SER A 213 3.75 4.80 13.31
N LEU A 214 2.97 4.01 14.04
CA LEU A 214 3.45 2.80 14.73
C LEU A 214 3.78 1.68 13.76
N THR A 215 3.13 1.66 12.60
CA THR A 215 3.40 0.71 11.51
C THR A 215 4.43 1.27 10.53
N ASP A 216 4.29 2.54 10.14
CA ASP A 216 5.23 3.30 9.34
C ASP A 216 6.65 3.33 9.96
N GLY A 217 6.72 3.20 11.29
CA GLY A 217 7.94 2.91 12.02
C GLY A 217 8.63 4.10 12.64
N TRP A 218 7.90 5.19 12.92
CA TRP A 218 8.42 6.33 13.66
C TRP A 218 9.24 5.87 14.89
N GLN A 219 10.37 6.49 15.18
CA GLN A 219 11.37 6.11 16.20
C GLN A 219 12.17 4.83 15.93
N SER A 220 11.99 4.14 14.82
CA SER A 220 12.92 3.09 14.41
C SER A 220 14.16 3.68 13.74
N THR A 221 15.29 2.97 13.83
CA THR A 221 16.57 3.46 13.28
C THR A 221 16.52 3.52 11.75
N ALA A 222 16.67 4.73 11.18
CA ALA A 222 16.75 4.94 9.74
C ALA A 222 17.85 4.10 9.07
N ASP A 223 17.63 3.69 7.84
CA ASP A 223 18.53 2.84 7.03
C ASP A 223 18.84 1.44 7.62
N ARG A 224 18.03 1.00 8.60
CA ARG A 224 18.23 -0.31 9.27
C ARG A 224 17.10 -1.30 9.05
N ASN A 225 16.00 -0.88 8.41
CA ASN A 225 14.83 -1.73 8.19
C ASN A 225 14.41 -2.42 9.50
N ARG A 226 14.07 -1.61 10.52
CA ARG A 226 13.76 -2.07 11.88
C ARG A 226 12.34 -1.74 12.33
N ARG A 227 11.45 -1.43 11.39
CA ARG A 227 10.01 -1.36 11.62
C ARG A 227 9.47 -2.73 11.97
N TRP A 228 8.34 -2.83 12.66
CA TRP A 228 7.80 -4.14 12.99
C TRP A 228 7.44 -4.97 11.74
N PRO A 229 6.97 -4.40 10.60
CA PRO A 229 6.79 -5.17 9.38
C PRO A 229 8.11 -5.76 8.83
N ASP A 230 9.23 -5.05 8.95
CA ASP A 230 10.55 -5.55 8.55
C ASP A 230 10.97 -6.75 9.41
N TYR A 231 10.72 -6.69 10.74
CA TYR A 231 11.00 -7.83 11.62
C TYR A 231 10.05 -9.00 11.34
N LEU A 232 8.78 -8.73 10.99
CA LEU A 232 7.83 -9.76 10.57
C LEU A 232 8.29 -10.45 9.29
N ALA A 233 8.76 -9.69 8.29
CA ALA A 233 9.30 -10.24 7.04
C ALA A 233 10.43 -11.23 7.30
N ARG A 234 11.39 -10.88 8.18
CA ARG A 234 12.48 -11.77 8.56
C ARG A 234 11.98 -13.06 9.24
N ARG A 235 10.95 -12.97 10.10
CA ARG A 235 10.32 -14.13 10.74
C ARG A 235 9.62 -15.04 9.73
N LEU A 236 8.86 -14.46 8.81
CA LEU A 236 8.16 -15.21 7.76
C LEU A 236 9.15 -15.91 6.82
N HIS A 237 10.22 -15.22 6.44
CA HIS A 237 11.27 -15.81 5.62
C HIS A 237 11.92 -17.01 6.30
N ALA A 238 12.17 -16.95 7.60
CA ALA A 238 12.77 -18.04 8.38
C ALA A 238 11.86 -19.28 8.46
N THR A 239 10.54 -19.12 8.41
CA THR A 239 9.58 -20.25 8.46
C THR A 239 9.41 -20.97 7.13
N ARG A 240 9.83 -20.36 6.01
CA ARG A 240 9.66 -20.87 4.65
C ARG A 240 8.20 -21.25 4.31
N GLY A 241 7.23 -20.57 4.94
CA GLY A 241 5.80 -20.76 4.71
C GLY A 241 5.32 -20.17 3.39
N ALA A 242 4.00 -20.25 3.14
CA ALA A 242 3.37 -19.69 1.95
C ALA A 242 3.31 -18.14 1.95
N LEU A 243 3.13 -17.53 3.13
CA LEU A 243 3.19 -16.06 3.28
C LEU A 243 4.65 -15.67 3.55
N GLN A 244 5.24 -14.87 2.69
CA GLN A 244 6.62 -14.40 2.82
C GLN A 244 6.79 -12.92 2.45
N GLY A 245 5.95 -12.39 1.56
CA GLY A 245 5.93 -10.97 1.25
C GLY A 245 5.35 -10.16 2.42
N VAL A 246 5.93 -9.00 2.68
CA VAL A 246 5.38 -8.02 3.63
C VAL A 246 5.44 -6.64 2.98
N ALA A 247 4.32 -5.93 3.01
CA ALA A 247 4.17 -4.55 2.62
C ALA A 247 3.92 -3.71 3.87
N ASP A 248 4.59 -2.60 3.99
CA ASP A 248 4.34 -1.61 5.02
C ASP A 248 3.41 -0.54 4.45
N GLU A 249 2.16 -0.56 4.90
CA GLU A 249 1.11 0.37 4.50
C GLU A 249 0.76 1.31 5.68
N GLY A 250 1.76 1.67 6.47
CA GLY A 250 1.68 2.70 7.49
C GLY A 250 1.67 4.09 6.86
N ILE A 251 0.96 5.04 7.48
CA ILE A 251 1.08 6.48 7.24
C ILE A 251 1.06 7.17 8.59
N SER A 252 2.10 7.96 8.88
CA SER A 252 2.21 8.66 10.15
C SER A 252 1.05 9.64 10.37
N GLY A 253 0.41 9.58 11.55
CA GLY A 253 -0.74 10.42 11.88
C GLY A 253 -2.09 9.92 11.36
N ASP A 254 -2.12 8.86 10.57
CA ASP A 254 -3.35 8.32 9.98
C ASP A 254 -4.34 7.82 11.02
N LYS A 255 -5.62 8.01 10.72
CA LYS A 255 -6.76 7.52 11.50
C LYS A 255 -7.42 6.35 10.77
N LEU A 256 -8.17 5.56 11.52
CA LEU A 256 -9.04 4.55 10.93
C LEU A 256 -10.22 5.18 10.21
N LEU A 257 -10.87 6.17 10.85
CA LEU A 257 -12.21 6.65 10.51
C LEU A 257 -12.21 7.87 9.59
N ALA A 258 -11.36 8.86 9.85
CA ALA A 258 -11.42 10.17 9.22
C ALA A 258 -10.14 10.51 8.47
N ASP A 259 -10.29 11.10 7.29
CA ASP A 259 -9.17 11.67 6.55
C ASP A 259 -8.55 12.81 7.36
N GLY A 260 -7.25 12.94 7.29
CA GLY A 260 -6.53 14.06 7.86
C GLY A 260 -6.86 15.37 7.13
N THR A 261 -6.68 16.48 7.80
CA THR A 261 -6.87 17.82 7.25
C THR A 261 -5.53 18.56 7.15
N GLY A 262 -5.22 19.10 5.98
CA GLY A 262 -3.99 19.85 5.71
C GLY A 262 -2.95 19.08 4.89
N ASP A 263 -1.83 19.73 4.61
CA ASP A 263 -0.70 19.14 3.91
C ASP A 263 -0.02 18.08 4.79
N GLY A 264 0.29 16.92 4.20
CA GLY A 264 0.90 15.79 4.91
C GLY A 264 -0.10 14.95 5.74
N ALA A 265 -1.39 15.26 5.71
CA ALA A 265 -2.41 14.44 6.34
C ALA A 265 -2.85 13.31 5.38
N GLY A 266 -2.74 12.07 5.86
CA GLY A 266 -3.14 10.89 5.08
C GLY A 266 -4.66 10.76 4.91
N GLN A 267 -5.07 10.00 3.90
CA GLN A 267 -6.43 9.50 3.81
C GLN A 267 -6.63 8.40 4.84
N SER A 268 -7.80 8.35 5.50
CA SER A 268 -8.09 7.33 6.51
C SER A 268 -7.87 5.91 5.99
N MET A 269 -7.56 4.98 6.88
CA MET A 269 -7.34 3.58 6.50
C MET A 269 -8.57 2.98 5.79
N LEU A 270 -9.78 3.39 6.19
CA LEU A 270 -11.00 3.01 5.48
C LEU A 270 -11.08 3.58 4.06
N HIS A 271 -10.61 4.82 3.84
CA HIS A 271 -10.61 5.44 2.52
C HIS A 271 -9.60 4.77 1.59
N ARG A 272 -8.35 4.58 2.05
CA ARG A 272 -7.25 4.09 1.23
C ARG A 272 -7.14 2.56 1.12
N LEU A 273 -8.03 1.80 1.78
CA LEU A 273 -7.98 0.34 1.82
C LEU A 273 -7.90 -0.31 0.44
N ASP A 274 -8.72 0.16 -0.52
CA ASP A 274 -8.73 -0.41 -1.88
C ASP A 274 -7.40 -0.16 -2.60
N ARG A 275 -6.88 1.07 -2.50
CA ARG A 275 -5.64 1.47 -3.17
C ARG A 275 -4.43 0.74 -2.60
N ASP A 276 -4.30 0.70 -1.27
CA ASP A 276 -3.07 0.29 -0.60
C ASP A 276 -3.06 -1.20 -0.27
N VAL A 277 -4.22 -1.86 -0.18
CA VAL A 277 -4.32 -3.26 0.22
C VAL A 277 -5.03 -4.13 -0.81
N LEU A 278 -6.31 -3.82 -1.12
CA LEU A 278 -7.15 -4.75 -1.90
C LEU A 278 -6.72 -4.87 -3.36
N SER A 279 -6.11 -3.83 -3.93
CA SER A 279 -5.57 -3.84 -5.30
C SER A 279 -4.17 -4.46 -5.42
N GLN A 280 -3.50 -4.73 -4.29
CA GLN A 280 -2.12 -5.19 -4.29
C GLN A 280 -1.98 -6.66 -4.69
N PRO A 281 -0.94 -7.02 -5.47
CA PRO A 281 -0.76 -8.38 -5.96
C PRO A 281 -0.35 -9.35 -4.84
N GLY A 282 -1.05 -10.47 -4.75
CA GLY A 282 -0.70 -11.56 -3.85
C GLY A 282 -0.91 -11.29 -2.36
N VAL A 283 -1.50 -10.16 -1.96
CA VAL A 283 -1.90 -9.94 -0.57
C VAL A 283 -2.96 -10.97 -0.20
N ARG A 284 -2.78 -11.61 0.95
CA ARG A 284 -3.69 -12.60 1.52
C ARG A 284 -4.16 -12.25 2.91
N THR A 285 -3.37 -11.45 3.62
CA THR A 285 -3.64 -11.11 5.01
C THR A 285 -3.37 -9.63 5.23
N VAL A 286 -4.25 -9.00 5.98
CA VAL A 286 -4.05 -7.66 6.54
C VAL A 286 -3.74 -7.80 8.02
N VAL A 287 -2.68 -7.17 8.49
CA VAL A 287 -2.50 -6.92 9.93
C VAL A 287 -2.84 -5.46 10.16
N LEU A 288 -3.94 -5.21 10.87
CA LEU A 288 -4.47 -3.87 11.12
C LEU A 288 -4.02 -3.39 12.50
N PHE A 289 -3.20 -2.35 12.54
CA PHE A 289 -2.78 -1.68 13.77
C PHE A 289 -3.15 -0.20 13.70
N ALA A 290 -4.29 0.15 14.27
CA ALA A 290 -4.96 1.45 14.10
C ALA A 290 -5.68 1.89 15.36
N GLY A 291 -6.08 3.15 15.42
CA GLY A 291 -7.01 3.70 16.39
C GLY A 291 -6.41 4.69 17.38
N VAL A 292 -5.08 4.69 17.60
CA VAL A 292 -4.48 5.62 18.55
C VAL A 292 -4.67 7.09 18.12
N ASN A 293 -4.60 7.38 16.82
CA ASN A 293 -4.81 8.73 16.30
C ASN A 293 -6.29 9.14 16.28
N ASP A 294 -7.19 8.18 16.23
CA ASP A 294 -8.63 8.43 16.41
C ASP A 294 -8.94 8.86 17.85
N LEU A 295 -8.15 8.41 18.83
CA LEU A 295 -8.31 8.74 20.26
C LEU A 295 -7.60 10.03 20.67
N LYS A 296 -6.51 10.40 19.97
CA LYS A 296 -5.73 11.61 20.25
C LYS A 296 -6.47 12.87 19.82
N ALA A 297 -5.93 14.03 20.21
CA ALA A 297 -6.44 15.33 19.80
C ALA A 297 -7.91 15.60 20.18
N HIS A 298 -8.39 14.92 21.24
CA HIS A 298 -9.76 15.11 21.75
C HIS A 298 -10.83 15.03 20.64
N THR A 299 -10.67 14.06 19.75
CA THR A 299 -11.58 13.86 18.60
C THR A 299 -13.03 13.59 19.00
N GLY A 300 -13.25 13.17 20.24
CA GLY A 300 -14.57 12.74 20.74
C GLY A 300 -15.03 11.38 20.19
N VAL A 301 -14.14 10.65 19.50
CA VAL A 301 -14.46 9.32 18.96
C VAL A 301 -14.73 8.35 20.09
N THR A 302 -15.84 7.66 19.99
CA THR A 302 -16.29 6.63 20.94
C THR A 302 -15.75 5.24 20.59
N ALA A 303 -15.74 4.32 21.56
CA ALA A 303 -15.40 2.92 21.31
C ALA A 303 -16.34 2.28 20.27
N ALA A 304 -17.63 2.60 20.30
CA ALA A 304 -18.61 2.08 19.36
C ALA A 304 -18.31 2.50 17.92
N GLU A 305 -17.88 3.75 17.68
CA GLU A 305 -17.51 4.24 16.36
C GLU A 305 -16.23 3.54 15.85
N LEU A 306 -15.19 3.39 16.67
CA LEU A 306 -13.98 2.67 16.30
C LEU A 306 -14.28 1.20 15.97
N ILE A 307 -15.07 0.53 16.79
CA ILE A 307 -15.50 -0.87 16.58
C ILE A 307 -16.28 -0.99 15.26
N ALA A 308 -17.18 -0.06 14.98
CA ALA A 308 -17.93 -0.02 13.72
C ALA A 308 -16.97 0.15 12.51
N GLY A 309 -15.94 0.99 12.65
CA GLY A 309 -14.86 1.16 11.64
C GLY A 309 -14.08 -0.12 11.40
N TYR A 310 -13.65 -0.81 12.45
CA TYR A 310 -12.98 -2.11 12.33
C TYR A 310 -13.86 -3.13 11.60
N ARG A 311 -15.13 -3.25 12.00
CA ARG A 311 -16.09 -4.14 11.34
C ARG A 311 -16.29 -3.80 9.85
N ALA A 312 -16.32 -2.51 9.51
CA ALA A 312 -16.40 -2.07 8.12
C ALA A 312 -15.18 -2.49 7.30
N LEU A 313 -13.97 -2.33 7.84
CA LEU A 313 -12.72 -2.74 7.20
C LEU A 313 -12.68 -4.26 7.03
N VAL A 314 -12.97 -5.03 8.09
CA VAL A 314 -12.99 -6.50 8.08
C VAL A 314 -13.95 -7.02 7.01
N ARG A 315 -15.19 -6.50 6.95
CA ARG A 315 -16.14 -6.89 5.90
C ARG A 315 -15.63 -6.66 4.50
N ARG A 316 -14.97 -5.51 4.23
CA ARG A 316 -14.37 -5.21 2.92
C ARG A 316 -13.23 -6.15 2.58
N ALA A 317 -12.36 -6.44 3.54
CA ALA A 317 -11.25 -7.37 3.37
C ALA A 317 -11.74 -8.80 3.13
N HIS A 318 -12.72 -9.28 3.90
CA HIS A 318 -13.34 -10.60 3.71
C HIS A 318 -14.06 -10.72 2.35
N ALA A 319 -14.74 -9.66 1.89
CA ALA A 319 -15.33 -9.62 0.55
C ALA A 319 -14.29 -9.76 -0.57
N ALA A 320 -13.03 -9.35 -0.30
CA ALA A 320 -11.88 -9.55 -1.18
C ALA A 320 -11.11 -10.87 -0.90
N HIS A 321 -11.66 -11.74 -0.05
CA HIS A 321 -11.06 -13.01 0.36
C HIS A 321 -9.70 -12.88 1.09
N LEU A 322 -9.52 -11.80 1.85
CA LEU A 322 -8.34 -11.60 2.70
C LEU A 322 -8.65 -11.98 4.14
N CYS A 323 -7.66 -12.51 4.84
CA CYS A 323 -7.69 -12.66 6.29
C CYS A 323 -7.36 -11.33 6.96
N VAL A 324 -7.94 -11.05 8.12
CA VAL A 324 -7.65 -9.84 8.90
C VAL A 324 -7.23 -10.21 10.32
N MET A 325 -6.00 -9.86 10.68
CA MET A 325 -5.51 -9.91 12.05
C MET A 325 -5.59 -8.51 12.66
N GLY A 326 -6.39 -8.32 13.69
CA GLY A 326 -6.45 -7.07 14.44
C GLY A 326 -5.31 -6.98 15.46
N ALA A 327 -4.74 -5.80 15.63
CA ALA A 327 -3.78 -5.53 16.71
C ALA A 327 -4.40 -4.59 17.76
N THR A 328 -4.22 -4.90 19.05
CA THR A 328 -4.73 -4.06 20.14
C THR A 328 -3.95 -2.74 20.20
N ILE A 329 -4.65 -1.63 20.51
CA ILE A 329 -4.08 -0.29 20.61
C ILE A 329 -3.13 -0.22 21.81
N GLY A 330 -1.86 0.15 21.56
CA GLY A 330 -0.84 0.31 22.59
C GLY A 330 -1.15 1.43 23.61
N PRO A 331 -0.52 1.43 24.77
CA PRO A 331 -0.65 2.50 25.74
C PRO A 331 0.13 3.74 25.30
N PHE A 332 -0.31 4.94 25.69
CA PHE A 332 0.33 6.19 25.31
C PHE A 332 0.30 7.29 26.41
N LYS A 333 0.16 6.90 27.68
CA LYS A 333 0.22 7.83 28.80
C LYS A 333 1.60 8.49 28.87
N GLY A 334 1.60 9.79 28.87
CA GLY A 334 2.80 10.64 28.77
C GLY A 334 2.89 11.37 27.44
N TRP A 335 2.19 10.89 26.39
CA TRP A 335 1.97 11.66 25.18
C TRP A 335 1.07 12.88 25.47
N PRO A 336 1.34 14.07 24.90
CA PRO A 336 0.63 15.32 25.27
C PRO A 336 -0.89 15.27 25.11
N GLU A 337 -1.40 14.45 24.18
CA GLU A 337 -2.84 14.34 23.90
C GLU A 337 -3.49 13.14 24.62
N TRP A 338 -2.80 12.52 25.57
CA TRP A 338 -3.38 11.47 26.40
C TRP A 338 -4.24 12.09 27.50
N ASP A 339 -5.42 11.50 27.72
CA ASP A 339 -6.25 11.75 28.89
C ASP A 339 -6.99 10.49 29.33
N HIS A 340 -7.70 10.58 30.46
CA HIS A 340 -8.45 9.46 31.02
C HIS A 340 -9.64 9.01 30.14
N ALA A 341 -10.23 9.93 29.34
CA ALA A 341 -11.33 9.60 28.46
C ALA A 341 -10.82 8.75 27.27
N ALA A 342 -9.73 9.17 26.64
CA ALA A 342 -9.07 8.43 25.57
C ALA A 342 -8.59 7.03 26.06
N GLU A 343 -8.07 6.96 27.30
CA GLU A 343 -7.67 5.68 27.91
C GLU A 343 -8.87 4.75 28.16
N ALA A 344 -10.00 5.28 28.59
CA ALA A 344 -11.21 4.49 28.81
C ALA A 344 -11.69 3.88 27.48
N VAL A 345 -11.74 4.69 26.40
CA VAL A 345 -12.09 4.20 25.03
C VAL A 345 -11.07 3.16 24.56
N ARG A 346 -9.76 3.40 24.72
CA ARG A 346 -8.71 2.45 24.35
C ARG A 346 -8.91 1.09 25.03
N ARG A 347 -9.22 1.08 26.32
CA ARG A 347 -9.44 -0.14 27.09
C ARG A 347 -10.69 -0.90 26.64
N GLU A 348 -11.77 -0.20 26.37
CA GLU A 348 -13.02 -0.78 25.85
C GLU A 348 -12.80 -1.42 24.48
N VAL A 349 -12.18 -0.69 23.55
CA VAL A 349 -11.84 -1.18 22.21
C VAL A 349 -10.92 -2.41 22.31
N ASN A 350 -9.88 -2.37 23.14
CA ASN A 350 -8.98 -3.49 23.33
C ASN A 350 -9.65 -4.70 23.96
N HIS A 351 -10.63 -4.50 24.84
CA HIS A 351 -11.46 -5.58 25.36
C HIS A 351 -12.25 -6.24 24.22
N HIS A 352 -12.95 -5.46 23.43
CA HIS A 352 -13.69 -5.93 22.26
C HIS A 352 -12.80 -6.71 21.29
N LEU A 353 -11.63 -6.18 20.91
CA LEU A 353 -10.68 -6.87 20.03
C LEU A 353 -10.29 -8.26 20.54
N ARG A 354 -10.17 -8.42 21.87
CA ARG A 354 -9.78 -9.70 22.49
C ARG A 354 -10.92 -10.71 22.58
N THR A 355 -12.18 -10.27 22.61
CA THR A 355 -13.32 -11.14 23.02
C THR A 355 -14.34 -11.39 21.92
N ASP A 356 -14.59 -10.45 21.03
CA ASP A 356 -15.79 -10.45 20.19
C ASP A 356 -15.66 -11.19 18.85
N GLY A 357 -14.45 -11.59 18.45
CA GLY A 357 -14.25 -12.47 17.29
C GLY A 357 -14.51 -11.83 15.92
N ASP A 358 -14.54 -10.51 15.82
CA ASP A 358 -14.68 -9.80 14.53
C ASP A 358 -13.50 -10.05 13.58
N PHE A 359 -12.31 -10.34 14.14
CA PHE A 359 -11.08 -10.61 13.41
C PHE A 359 -10.78 -12.10 13.30
N ASP A 360 -10.13 -12.54 12.25
CA ASP A 360 -9.68 -13.94 12.11
C ASP A 360 -8.61 -14.30 13.16
N ALA A 361 -7.86 -13.31 13.62
CA ALA A 361 -6.89 -13.44 14.70
C ALA A 361 -6.63 -12.07 15.36
N VAL A 362 -6.06 -12.10 16.56
CA VAL A 362 -5.65 -10.89 17.28
C VAL A 362 -4.20 -11.00 17.72
N ALA A 363 -3.43 -9.93 17.47
CA ALA A 363 -2.10 -9.70 18.01
C ALA A 363 -2.21 -8.73 19.19
N ASP A 364 -1.91 -9.19 20.41
CA ASP A 364 -2.06 -8.35 21.61
C ASP A 364 -0.84 -7.43 21.79
N PHE A 365 -0.78 -6.38 20.96
CA PHE A 365 0.29 -5.39 20.97
C PHE A 365 0.30 -4.55 22.24
N ASP A 366 -0.89 -4.24 22.80
CA ASP A 366 -1.01 -3.58 24.10
C ASP A 366 -0.29 -4.35 25.20
N ARG A 367 -0.58 -5.66 25.34
CA ARG A 367 0.06 -6.49 26.35
C ARG A 367 1.57 -6.57 26.19
N THR A 368 2.04 -6.53 24.94
CA THR A 368 3.47 -6.56 24.64
C THR A 368 4.17 -5.25 25.01
N LEU A 369 3.53 -4.11 24.69
CA LEU A 369 4.16 -2.80 24.85
C LEU A 369 4.02 -2.20 26.25
N ARG A 370 2.93 -2.50 26.97
CA ARG A 370 2.62 -1.85 28.23
C ARG A 370 3.59 -2.21 29.35
N ASP A 371 3.86 -1.24 30.23
CA ASP A 371 4.58 -1.46 31.47
C ASP A 371 3.69 -2.29 32.44
N PRO A 372 4.17 -3.42 32.98
CA PRO A 372 3.41 -4.19 33.96
C PRO A 372 3.06 -3.44 35.26
N ARG A 373 3.81 -2.38 35.60
CA ARG A 373 3.60 -1.56 36.79
C ARG A 373 2.63 -0.40 36.56
N ASP A 374 2.55 0.10 35.32
CA ASP A 374 1.60 1.14 34.89
C ASP A 374 1.12 0.80 33.48
N PRO A 375 0.05 0.01 33.33
CA PRO A 375 -0.40 -0.51 32.03
C PRO A 375 -0.86 0.57 31.05
N GLU A 376 -0.97 1.82 31.46
CA GLU A 376 -1.30 2.96 30.62
C GLU A 376 -0.06 3.55 29.91
N ARG A 377 1.17 3.13 30.33
CA ARG A 377 2.46 3.57 29.79
C ARG A 377 3.14 2.51 28.96
N LEU A 378 3.94 2.98 27.99
CA LEU A 378 4.91 2.11 27.34
C LEU A 378 5.94 1.60 28.36
N ARG A 379 6.35 0.36 28.21
CA ARG A 379 7.48 -0.21 28.94
C ARG A 379 8.75 0.62 28.66
N PRO A 380 9.49 1.07 29.68
CA PRO A 380 10.64 1.98 29.47
C PRO A 380 11.67 1.47 28.46
N GLY A 381 11.89 0.15 28.37
CA GLY A 381 12.84 -0.43 27.43
C GLY A 381 12.35 -0.51 25.99
N TYR A 382 11.09 -0.16 25.72
CA TYR A 382 10.48 -0.13 24.40
C TYR A 382 10.14 1.28 23.92
N ASP A 383 9.99 2.22 24.86
CA ASP A 383 9.68 3.63 24.57
C ASP A 383 10.82 4.26 23.74
N GLY A 384 10.48 4.89 22.63
CA GLY A 384 11.41 5.65 21.78
C GLY A 384 11.77 7.02 22.34
N GLY A 385 11.12 7.42 23.45
CA GLY A 385 11.39 8.66 24.17
C GLY A 385 10.26 9.70 24.13
N ASP A 386 9.17 9.41 23.43
CA ASP A 386 7.99 10.29 23.31
C ASP A 386 6.73 9.72 23.99
N HIS A 387 6.83 8.55 24.61
CA HIS A 387 5.76 7.84 25.33
C HIS A 387 4.61 7.31 24.47
N LEU A 388 4.78 7.27 23.15
CA LEU A 388 3.83 6.74 22.18
C LEU A 388 4.50 5.73 21.22
N HIS A 389 5.65 6.11 20.66
CA HIS A 389 6.28 5.33 19.61
C HIS A 389 7.37 4.42 20.16
N PRO A 390 7.30 3.11 19.87
CA PRO A 390 8.34 2.19 20.30
C PRO A 390 9.60 2.33 19.43
N GLY A 391 10.77 2.31 20.08
CA GLY A 391 12.04 2.18 19.38
C GLY A 391 12.27 0.76 18.86
N ASP A 392 13.45 0.48 18.25
CA ASP A 392 13.81 -0.78 17.60
C ASP A 392 13.47 -2.04 18.43
N ARG A 393 13.67 -1.98 19.76
CA ARG A 393 13.38 -3.11 20.66
C ARG A 393 11.88 -3.38 20.75
N GLY A 394 11.07 -2.33 20.86
CA GLY A 394 9.62 -2.42 20.89
C GLY A 394 9.08 -2.89 19.53
N MET A 395 9.59 -2.35 18.41
CA MET A 395 9.24 -2.79 17.07
C MET A 395 9.51 -4.29 16.87
N ARG A 396 10.65 -4.78 17.36
CA ARG A 396 10.96 -6.22 17.33
C ARG A 396 10.00 -7.04 18.20
N ALA A 397 9.60 -6.51 19.34
CA ALA A 397 8.65 -7.19 20.24
C ALA A 397 7.26 -7.28 19.61
N LEU A 398 6.76 -6.20 18.97
CA LEU A 398 5.51 -6.20 18.19
C LEU A 398 5.50 -7.31 17.14
N ALA A 399 6.53 -7.35 16.31
CA ALA A 399 6.65 -8.42 15.32
C ALA A 399 6.67 -9.83 15.98
N GLY A 400 7.28 -9.96 17.18
CA GLY A 400 7.31 -11.20 17.96
C GLY A 400 5.93 -11.68 18.39
N THR A 401 5.00 -10.75 18.64
CA THR A 401 3.63 -11.02 19.08
C THR A 401 2.75 -11.60 17.97
N VAL A 402 3.07 -11.32 16.71
CA VAL A 402 2.31 -11.85 15.58
C VAL A 402 2.44 -13.38 15.53
N ASP A 403 1.33 -14.10 15.72
CA ASP A 403 1.30 -15.55 15.58
C ASP A 403 1.28 -15.94 14.09
N LEU A 404 2.42 -16.41 13.60
CA LEU A 404 2.59 -16.79 12.19
C LEU A 404 1.67 -17.91 11.73
N LYS A 405 1.19 -18.76 12.66
CA LYS A 405 0.26 -19.87 12.35
C LYS A 405 -1.15 -19.35 12.08
N ARG A 406 -1.50 -18.19 12.61
CA ARG A 406 -2.82 -17.56 12.50
C ARG A 406 -2.90 -16.48 11.41
N LEU A 407 -1.79 -16.19 10.71
CA LEU A 407 -1.77 -15.21 9.64
C LEU A 407 -2.51 -15.66 8.37
N ASP A 408 -2.59 -16.97 8.10
CA ASP A 408 -3.29 -17.50 6.94
C ASP A 408 -4.55 -18.25 7.40
N CYS A 409 -5.71 -17.60 7.36
CA CYS A 409 -6.98 -18.17 7.81
C CYS A 409 -7.56 -19.23 6.84
N ARG A 410 -6.89 -19.47 5.72
CA ARG A 410 -7.31 -20.43 4.69
C ARG A 410 -6.74 -21.84 4.89
N ARG A 411 -6.17 -22.09 6.06
CA ARG A 411 -5.62 -23.42 6.41
C ARG A 411 -6.67 -24.29 7.10
#